data_3c475978f1baafa16655451367cfaffe
#
_entry.id   3c475978f1baafa16655451367cfaffe
#
_cell.length_a   1.000
_cell.length_b   1.000
_cell.length_c   1.000
_cell.angle_alpha   90.00
_cell.angle_beta   90.00
_cell.angle_gamma   90.00
#
_symmetry.space_group_name_H-M   'P 1'
#
loop_
_entity.id
_entity.type
_entity.pdbx_description
1 polymer ?
#
loop_
_entity_poly.entity_id
_entity_poly.type
_entity_poly.pdbx_seq_one_letter_code
_entity_poly.pdbx_strand_id
1 'polypeptide(L)'
;MTCYLRKAKMDDCDLLFEWANYPMVRLNSFSTKPITYDEHVNWFRNIMERKDCVQYIYMEGDKPIGQARIQICDDMAEISYSIIPEKQSLGHGHEILSDICDEVWREFPNVTKVVGKVKPDNIASQKAFERAGYEEVCRVYEIKKNDINNPN
;
A
#
# COMPACT_ATOMS: atom_id res chain seq x y z
N MET A 1 -15.24 -13.52 -10.84
CA MET A 1 -15.48 -12.09 -11.10
C MET A 1 -14.17 -11.40 -11.41
N THR A 2 -14.21 -10.40 -12.29
CA THR A 2 -13.03 -9.62 -12.66
C THR A 2 -12.66 -8.65 -11.56
N CYS A 3 -11.37 -8.58 -11.25
CA CYS A 3 -10.83 -7.58 -10.34
C CYS A 3 -10.25 -6.40 -11.14
N TYR A 4 -10.36 -5.20 -10.59
CA TYR A 4 -9.85 -3.99 -11.23
C TYR A 4 -9.59 -2.89 -10.22
N LEU A 5 -8.73 -1.95 -10.60
CA LEU A 5 -8.44 -0.75 -9.82
C LEU A 5 -9.36 0.40 -10.27
N ARG A 6 -9.89 1.12 -9.32
CA ARG A 6 -10.52 2.43 -9.56
C ARG A 6 -9.92 3.48 -8.64
N LYS A 7 -9.92 4.72 -9.07
CA LYS A 7 -9.47 5.81 -8.20
C LYS A 7 -10.45 5.98 -7.03
N ALA A 8 -9.90 6.28 -5.85
CA ALA A 8 -10.70 6.57 -4.67
C ALA A 8 -11.48 7.88 -4.85
N LYS A 9 -12.62 7.95 -4.19
CA LYS A 9 -13.47 9.13 -4.09
C LYS A 9 -13.54 9.58 -2.64
N MET A 10 -14.02 10.79 -2.38
CA MET A 10 -14.17 11.27 -1.02
C MET A 10 -15.05 10.34 -0.18
N ASP A 11 -16.04 9.71 -0.78
CA ASP A 11 -16.92 8.75 -0.11
C ASP A 11 -16.20 7.48 0.38
N ASP A 12 -14.99 7.21 -0.10
CA ASP A 12 -14.19 6.05 0.33
C ASP A 12 -13.42 6.32 1.63
N CYS A 13 -13.47 7.52 2.18
CA CYS A 13 -12.69 7.91 3.35
C CYS A 13 -12.89 6.97 4.54
N ASP A 14 -14.13 6.67 4.88
CA ASP A 14 -14.46 5.83 6.04
C ASP A 14 -14.07 4.37 5.81
N LEU A 15 -14.24 3.86 4.61
CA LEU A 15 -13.80 2.52 4.25
C LEU A 15 -12.28 2.36 4.40
N LEU A 16 -11.53 3.33 3.90
CA LEU A 16 -10.07 3.34 4.03
C LEU A 16 -9.62 3.49 5.48
N PHE A 17 -10.35 4.26 6.29
CA PHE A 17 -10.08 4.38 7.71
C PHE A 17 -10.23 3.02 8.42
N GLU A 18 -11.33 2.32 8.17
CA GLU A 18 -11.57 1.00 8.73
C GLU A 18 -10.43 0.03 8.35
N TRP A 19 -10.09 -0.02 7.08
CA TRP A 19 -9.05 -0.92 6.58
C TRP A 19 -7.66 -0.58 7.15
N ALA A 20 -7.34 0.70 7.28
CA ALA A 20 -6.05 1.12 7.81
C ALA A 20 -5.83 0.70 9.26
N ASN A 21 -6.90 0.54 10.02
CA ASN A 21 -6.85 0.14 11.43
C ASN A 21 -7.07 -1.36 11.68
N TYR A 22 -7.18 -2.18 10.63
CA TYR A 22 -7.17 -3.62 10.83
C TYR A 22 -5.85 -4.03 11.52
N PRO A 23 -5.90 -4.94 12.52
CA PRO A 23 -4.71 -5.31 13.29
C PRO A 23 -3.52 -5.74 12.44
N MET A 24 -3.76 -6.54 11.40
CA MET A 24 -2.68 -6.99 10.51
C MET A 24 -2.10 -5.85 9.67
N VAL A 25 -2.92 -4.87 9.28
CA VAL A 25 -2.43 -3.70 8.55
C VAL A 25 -1.55 -2.85 9.45
N ARG A 26 -1.95 -2.62 10.71
CA ARG A 26 -1.13 -1.88 11.67
C ARG A 26 0.17 -2.62 11.98
N LEU A 27 0.10 -3.92 12.17
CA LEU A 27 1.27 -4.75 12.44
C LEU A 27 2.29 -4.70 11.30
N ASN A 28 1.82 -4.75 10.06
CA ASN A 28 2.67 -4.76 8.86
C ASN A 28 3.03 -3.36 8.36
N SER A 29 2.53 -2.31 8.98
CA SER A 29 2.87 -0.92 8.67
C SER A 29 4.13 -0.50 9.42
N PHE A 30 4.87 0.47 8.87
CA PHE A 30 6.08 0.98 9.53
C PHE A 30 5.76 1.75 10.81
N SER A 31 4.57 2.37 10.89
CA SER A 31 4.02 2.85 12.16
C SER A 31 2.86 1.93 12.56
N THR A 32 2.99 1.32 13.74
CA THR A 32 1.99 0.34 14.24
C THR A 32 0.91 0.98 15.10
N LYS A 33 1.01 2.27 15.37
CA LYS A 33 0.03 2.99 16.19
C LYS A 33 -1.32 3.06 15.49
N PRO A 34 -2.43 2.94 16.25
CA PRO A 34 -3.76 3.20 15.68
C PRO A 34 -3.85 4.60 15.10
N ILE A 35 -4.60 4.74 14.02
CA ILE A 35 -4.84 6.01 13.36
C ILE A 35 -6.17 6.55 13.87
N THR A 36 -6.18 7.81 14.35
CA THR A 36 -7.44 8.46 14.74
C THR A 36 -8.22 8.90 13.51
N TYR A 37 -9.54 9.03 13.66
CA TYR A 37 -10.40 9.45 12.55
C TYR A 37 -10.02 10.83 12.02
N ASP A 38 -9.76 11.78 12.91
CA ASP A 38 -9.41 13.15 12.51
C ASP A 38 -8.07 13.19 11.75
N GLU A 39 -7.07 12.44 12.20
CA GLU A 39 -5.80 12.30 11.49
C GLU A 39 -6.01 11.72 10.09
N HIS A 40 -6.84 10.68 10.00
CA HIS A 40 -7.13 10.00 8.74
C HIS A 40 -7.84 10.93 7.75
N VAL A 41 -8.86 11.67 8.22
CA VAL A 41 -9.61 12.60 7.36
C VAL A 41 -8.71 13.68 6.80
N ASN A 42 -7.85 14.27 7.64
CA ASN A 42 -6.89 15.29 7.21
C ASN A 42 -5.89 14.74 6.21
N TRP A 43 -5.35 13.56 6.49
CA TRP A 43 -4.44 12.86 5.60
C TRP A 43 -5.10 12.55 4.25
N PHE A 44 -6.32 12.01 4.28
CA PHE A 44 -7.04 11.62 3.07
C PHE A 44 -7.35 12.82 2.17
N ARG A 45 -7.80 13.92 2.76
CA ARG A 45 -8.02 15.17 2.00
C ARG A 45 -6.75 15.65 1.32
N ASN A 46 -5.64 15.61 2.05
CA ASN A 46 -4.34 15.99 1.50
C ASN A 46 -3.95 15.11 0.32
N ILE A 47 -4.07 13.78 0.47
CA ILE A 47 -3.74 12.82 -0.59
C ILE A 47 -4.60 13.06 -1.84
N MET A 48 -5.89 13.31 -1.67
CA MET A 48 -6.82 13.52 -2.78
C MET A 48 -6.52 14.79 -3.58
N GLU A 49 -5.87 15.78 -2.97
CA GLU A 49 -5.50 17.04 -3.63
C GLU A 49 -4.13 17.00 -4.29
N ARG A 50 -3.26 16.05 -3.91
CA ARG A 50 -1.90 15.96 -4.44
C ARG A 50 -1.88 15.35 -5.84
N LYS A 51 -1.03 15.92 -6.71
CA LYS A 51 -0.82 15.42 -8.08
C LYS A 51 0.21 14.29 -8.15
N ASP A 52 1.05 14.17 -7.13
CA ASP A 52 2.12 13.17 -7.05
C ASP A 52 1.71 11.92 -6.26
N CYS A 53 0.43 11.81 -5.91
CA CYS A 53 -0.08 10.70 -5.12
C CYS A 53 -1.46 10.29 -5.66
N VAL A 54 -1.69 8.98 -5.79
CA VAL A 54 -3.00 8.45 -6.21
C VAL A 54 -3.39 7.32 -5.29
N GLN A 55 -4.61 7.40 -4.76
CA GLN A 55 -5.22 6.34 -3.98
C GLN A 55 -6.20 5.57 -4.87
N TYR A 56 -6.06 4.24 -4.88
CA TYR A 56 -6.94 3.34 -5.62
C TYR A 56 -7.69 2.44 -4.66
N ILE A 57 -8.88 2.02 -5.09
CA ILE A 57 -9.64 0.93 -4.48
C ILE A 57 -9.58 -0.26 -5.42
N TYR A 58 -9.29 -1.44 -4.87
CA TYR A 58 -9.29 -2.67 -5.64
C TYR A 58 -10.64 -3.35 -5.51
N MET A 59 -11.27 -3.59 -6.65
CA MET A 59 -12.64 -4.07 -6.73
C MET A 59 -12.68 -5.49 -7.27
N GLU A 60 -13.53 -6.31 -6.68
CA GLU A 60 -13.96 -7.59 -7.26
C GLU A 60 -15.44 -7.43 -7.62
N GLY A 61 -15.73 -7.22 -8.90
CA GLY A 61 -17.07 -6.81 -9.32
C GLY A 61 -17.47 -5.51 -8.62
N ASP A 62 -18.57 -5.53 -7.87
CA ASP A 62 -19.06 -4.36 -7.12
C ASP A 62 -18.51 -4.25 -5.71
N LYS A 63 -17.70 -5.23 -5.27
CA LYS A 63 -17.21 -5.30 -3.90
C LYS A 63 -15.79 -4.74 -3.80
N PRO A 64 -15.56 -3.73 -2.95
CA PRO A 64 -14.19 -3.31 -2.64
C PRO A 64 -13.51 -4.35 -1.75
N ILE A 65 -12.34 -4.82 -2.18
CA ILE A 65 -11.60 -5.88 -1.49
C ILE A 65 -10.19 -5.49 -1.09
N GLY A 66 -9.74 -4.31 -1.45
CA GLY A 66 -8.40 -3.84 -1.10
C GLY A 66 -8.16 -2.44 -1.57
N GLN A 67 -6.95 -1.96 -1.33
CA GLN A 67 -6.53 -0.63 -1.73
C GLN A 67 -5.07 -0.64 -2.15
N ALA A 68 -4.71 0.33 -2.99
CA ALA A 68 -3.32 0.62 -3.32
C ALA A 68 -3.14 2.13 -3.41
N ARG A 69 -2.02 2.60 -2.89
CA ARG A 69 -1.63 4.01 -3.00
C ARG A 69 -0.26 4.08 -3.63
N ILE A 70 -0.10 4.99 -4.58
CA ILE A 70 1.19 5.28 -5.17
C ILE A 70 1.59 6.72 -4.84
N GLN A 71 2.87 6.91 -4.60
CA GLN A 71 3.46 8.23 -4.43
C GLN A 71 4.63 8.36 -5.39
N ILE A 72 4.58 9.39 -6.23
CA ILE A 72 5.60 9.63 -7.25
C ILE A 72 6.74 10.44 -6.64
N CYS A 73 7.96 9.98 -6.84
CA CYS A 73 9.18 10.67 -6.47
C CYS A 73 10.16 10.52 -7.63
N ASP A 74 10.42 11.59 -8.35
CA ASP A 74 11.26 11.60 -9.56
C ASP A 74 10.75 10.57 -10.60
N ASP A 75 11.54 9.58 -10.94
CA ASP A 75 11.18 8.52 -11.91
C ASP A 75 10.61 7.26 -11.26
N MET A 76 10.28 7.32 -9.98
CA MET A 76 9.87 6.18 -9.16
C MET A 76 8.46 6.37 -8.60
N ALA A 77 7.66 5.32 -8.63
CA ALA A 77 6.39 5.25 -7.90
C ALA A 77 6.57 4.29 -6.70
N GLU A 78 6.34 4.78 -5.49
CA GLU A 78 6.33 3.95 -4.29
C GLU A 78 4.91 3.48 -4.02
N ILE A 79 4.74 2.15 -3.91
CA ILE A 79 3.43 1.53 -3.68
C ILE A 79 3.27 1.11 -2.22
N SER A 80 2.05 1.32 -1.71
CA SER A 80 1.55 0.75 -0.47
C SER A 80 0.20 0.11 -0.77
N TYR A 81 -0.06 -1.11 -0.27
CA TYR A 81 -1.29 -1.82 -0.58
C TYR A 81 -1.76 -2.69 0.58
N SER A 82 -3.03 -3.03 0.57
CA SER A 82 -3.58 -4.05 1.47
C SER A 82 -4.80 -4.71 0.85
N ILE A 83 -5.05 -5.96 1.26
CA ILE A 83 -6.23 -6.75 0.89
C ILE A 83 -6.99 -7.06 2.17
N ILE A 84 -8.32 -7.00 2.12
CA ILE A 84 -9.15 -7.31 3.29
C ILE A 84 -8.92 -8.75 3.76
N PRO A 85 -9.08 -9.04 5.07
CA PRO A 85 -8.78 -10.37 5.61
C PRO A 85 -9.49 -11.52 4.90
N GLU A 86 -10.74 -11.35 4.52
CA GLU A 86 -11.56 -12.39 3.87
C GLU A 86 -11.05 -12.76 2.47
N LYS A 87 -10.23 -11.91 1.89
CA LYS A 87 -9.70 -12.10 0.53
C LYS A 87 -8.21 -12.34 0.49
N GLN A 88 -7.57 -12.50 1.63
CA GLN A 88 -6.16 -12.84 1.69
C GLN A 88 -5.91 -14.30 1.29
N SER A 89 -4.69 -14.59 0.86
CA SER A 89 -4.24 -15.93 0.44
C SER A 89 -4.96 -16.47 -0.81
N LEU A 90 -5.57 -15.61 -1.60
CA LEU A 90 -6.27 -15.95 -2.86
C LEU A 90 -5.55 -15.41 -4.11
N GLY A 91 -4.34 -14.85 -3.95
CA GLY A 91 -3.56 -14.31 -5.06
C GLY A 91 -3.84 -12.84 -5.39
N HIS A 92 -4.73 -12.17 -4.67
CA HIS A 92 -5.08 -10.76 -4.94
C HIS A 92 -3.92 -9.80 -4.69
N GLY A 93 -3.04 -10.10 -3.73
CA GLY A 93 -1.85 -9.28 -3.50
C GLY A 93 -0.94 -9.23 -4.73
N HIS A 94 -0.67 -10.37 -5.32
CA HIS A 94 0.12 -10.45 -6.55
C HIS A 94 -0.60 -9.75 -7.72
N GLU A 95 -1.91 -9.93 -7.84
CA GLU A 95 -2.70 -9.30 -8.90
C GLU A 95 -2.69 -7.77 -8.80
N ILE A 96 -2.92 -7.21 -7.61
CA ILE A 96 -2.93 -5.76 -7.41
C ILE A 96 -1.55 -5.16 -7.70
N LEU A 97 -0.47 -5.87 -7.34
CA LEU A 97 0.89 -5.41 -7.61
C LEU A 97 1.22 -5.42 -9.11
N SER A 98 0.64 -6.32 -9.88
CA SER A 98 0.76 -6.31 -11.34
C SER A 98 -0.09 -5.23 -11.98
N ASP A 99 -1.34 -5.12 -11.55
CA ASP A 99 -2.30 -4.17 -12.14
C ASP A 99 -1.87 -2.72 -11.92
N ILE A 100 -1.28 -2.42 -10.76
CA ILE A 100 -0.81 -1.06 -10.47
C ILE A 100 0.28 -0.60 -11.42
N CYS A 101 1.12 -1.50 -11.90
CA CYS A 101 2.15 -1.15 -12.87
C CYS A 101 1.55 -0.62 -14.16
N ASP A 102 0.49 -1.26 -14.66
CA ASP A 102 -0.18 -0.82 -15.87
C ASP A 102 -0.79 0.58 -15.70
N GLU A 103 -1.39 0.84 -14.53
CA GLU A 103 -1.91 2.17 -14.22
C GLU A 103 -0.81 3.23 -14.16
N VAL A 104 0.30 2.91 -13.52
CA VAL A 104 1.44 3.83 -13.38
C VAL A 104 2.07 4.14 -14.75
N TRP A 105 2.31 3.10 -15.57
CA TRP A 105 2.92 3.30 -16.89
C TRP A 105 2.05 4.18 -17.78
N ARG A 106 0.74 4.03 -17.68
CA ARG A 106 -0.22 4.81 -18.48
C ARG A 106 -0.35 6.25 -17.98
N GLU A 107 -0.48 6.45 -16.67
CA GLU A 107 -0.77 7.77 -16.08
C GLU A 107 0.47 8.63 -15.88
N PHE A 108 1.62 8.01 -15.63
CA PHE A 108 2.88 8.70 -15.32
C PHE A 108 3.99 8.23 -16.26
N PRO A 109 4.02 8.73 -17.53
CA PRO A 109 4.96 8.22 -18.52
C PRO A 109 6.45 8.38 -18.17
N ASN A 110 6.78 9.31 -17.27
CA ASN A 110 8.16 9.55 -16.83
C ASN A 110 8.62 8.58 -15.75
N VAL A 111 7.70 7.83 -15.16
CA VAL A 111 8.03 6.84 -14.13
C VAL A 111 8.59 5.58 -14.78
N THR A 112 9.74 5.11 -14.31
CA THR A 112 10.45 3.96 -14.88
C THR A 112 10.43 2.74 -13.97
N LYS A 113 10.01 2.88 -12.71
CA LYS A 113 9.98 1.77 -11.76
C LYS A 113 8.92 1.97 -10.69
N VAL A 114 8.36 0.86 -10.21
CA VAL A 114 7.48 0.80 -9.05
C VAL A 114 8.22 0.08 -7.94
N VAL A 115 8.24 0.66 -6.74
CA VAL A 115 8.99 0.19 -5.59
C VAL A 115 8.07 0.03 -4.39
N GLY A 116 8.23 -1.06 -3.65
CA GLY A 116 7.52 -1.29 -2.40
C GLY A 116 8.49 -1.61 -1.28
N LYS A 117 8.13 -1.22 -0.07
CA LYS A 117 8.86 -1.56 1.16
C LYS A 117 8.08 -2.59 1.95
N VAL A 118 8.74 -3.66 2.37
CA VAL A 118 8.12 -4.77 3.07
C VAL A 118 8.94 -5.10 4.30
N LYS A 119 8.27 -5.24 5.46
CA LYS A 119 8.95 -5.68 6.69
C LYS A 119 9.45 -7.11 6.54
N PRO A 120 10.59 -7.45 7.19
CA PRO A 120 11.19 -8.79 7.08
C PRO A 120 10.28 -9.94 7.50
N ASP A 121 9.37 -9.70 8.41
CA ASP A 121 8.43 -10.72 8.92
C ASP A 121 7.12 -10.80 8.13
N ASN A 122 6.89 -9.89 7.18
CA ASN A 122 5.72 -9.93 6.31
C ASN A 122 5.99 -10.83 5.09
N ILE A 123 6.02 -12.14 5.33
CA ILE A 123 6.35 -13.14 4.32
C ILE A 123 5.32 -13.16 3.18
N ALA A 124 4.05 -13.01 3.50
CA ALA A 124 2.99 -13.00 2.49
C ALA A 124 3.18 -11.90 1.44
N SER A 125 3.55 -10.70 1.88
CA SER A 125 3.80 -9.58 0.97
C SER A 125 5.07 -9.79 0.15
N GLN A 126 6.14 -10.32 0.76
CA GLN A 126 7.36 -10.66 0.03
C GLN A 126 7.08 -11.61 -1.14
N LYS A 127 6.30 -12.66 -0.88
CA LYS A 127 5.90 -13.63 -1.91
C LYS A 127 5.03 -13.01 -2.99
N ALA A 128 4.13 -12.10 -2.61
CA ALA A 128 3.28 -11.39 -3.56
C ALA A 128 4.11 -10.52 -4.51
N PHE A 129 5.09 -9.77 -3.99
CA PHE A 129 6.01 -8.98 -4.80
C PHE A 129 6.83 -9.85 -5.75
N GLU A 130 7.44 -10.91 -5.23
CA GLU A 130 8.24 -11.84 -6.05
C GLU A 130 7.39 -12.46 -7.17
N ARG A 131 6.20 -12.91 -6.84
CA ARG A 131 5.28 -13.52 -7.81
C ARG A 131 4.83 -12.54 -8.88
N ALA A 132 4.73 -11.26 -8.55
CA ALA A 132 4.39 -10.21 -9.51
C ALA A 132 5.59 -9.77 -10.37
N GLY A 133 6.77 -10.34 -10.15
CA GLY A 133 7.97 -10.04 -10.93
C GLY A 133 8.85 -8.95 -10.35
N TYR A 134 8.56 -8.47 -9.15
CA TYR A 134 9.44 -7.51 -8.47
C TYR A 134 10.66 -8.23 -7.91
N GLU A 135 11.78 -7.52 -7.87
CA GLU A 135 13.05 -8.01 -7.33
C GLU A 135 13.43 -7.22 -6.07
N GLU A 136 13.99 -7.90 -5.08
CA GLU A 136 14.57 -7.23 -3.92
C GLU A 136 15.84 -6.48 -4.36
N VAL A 137 15.86 -5.15 -4.15
CA VAL A 137 16.97 -4.31 -4.62
C VAL A 137 17.80 -3.70 -3.50
N CYS A 138 17.29 -3.71 -2.25
CA CYS A 138 18.07 -3.22 -1.11
C CYS A 138 17.55 -3.82 0.20
N ARG A 139 18.38 -3.73 1.23
CA ARG A 139 18.01 -4.02 2.61
C ARG A 139 18.34 -2.81 3.46
N VAL A 140 17.45 -2.47 4.39
CA VAL A 140 17.62 -1.32 5.28
C VAL A 140 17.88 -1.84 6.69
N TYR A 141 18.96 -1.38 7.30
CA TYR A 141 19.30 -1.70 8.68
C TYR A 141 19.19 -0.43 9.51
N GLU A 142 18.62 -0.54 10.69
CA GLU A 142 18.51 0.60 11.61
C GLU A 142 18.92 0.21 13.01
N ILE A 143 19.42 1.15 13.76
CA ILE A 143 19.59 1.05 15.21
C ILE A 143 18.98 2.29 15.83
N LYS A 144 18.17 2.11 16.87
CA LYS A 144 17.54 3.23 17.56
C LYS A 144 18.37 3.62 18.76
N LYS A 145 18.41 4.91 19.05
CA LYS A 145 19.19 5.44 20.18
C LYS A 145 18.81 4.78 21.52
N ASN A 146 17.53 4.49 21.73
CA ASN A 146 17.04 3.84 22.94
C ASN A 146 17.54 2.41 23.08
N ASP A 147 17.74 1.70 21.97
CA ASP A 147 18.25 0.32 21.96
C ASP A 147 19.72 0.27 22.39
N ILE A 148 20.50 1.31 22.06
CA ILE A 148 21.90 1.46 22.50
C ILE A 148 21.97 1.71 24.00
N ASN A 149 21.08 2.56 24.56
CA ASN A 149 21.07 2.97 25.95
C ASN A 149 20.35 1.97 26.86
N ASN A 150 19.61 1.03 26.32
CA ASN A 150 18.77 0.09 27.04
C ASN A 150 18.81 -1.28 26.34
N PRO A 151 19.95 -1.99 26.37
CA PRO A 151 20.22 -3.16 25.55
C PRO A 151 19.44 -4.42 25.92
N ASN A 152 18.48 -4.35 26.81
CA ASN A 152 17.58 -5.46 27.09
C ASN A 152 16.36 -5.39 26.18
#